data_3f1c975cefa7db5b35c4105f6a16f2e4
#
_entry.id   3f1c975cefa7db5b35c4105f6a16f2e4
#
_cell.length_a   1.000
_cell.length_b   1.000
_cell.length_c   1.000
_cell.angle_alpha   90.00
_cell.angle_beta   90.00
_cell.angle_gamma   90.00
#
_symmetry.space_group_name_H-M   'P 1'
#
loop_
_entity.id
_entity.type
_entity.pdbx_description
1 polymer ?
#
loop_
_entity_poly.entity_id
_entity_poly.type
_entity_poly.pdbx_seq_one_letter_code
_entity_poly.pdbx_strand_id
1 'polypeptide(L)'
;MGTLEFDVGEKKYVSAIIRTNNEKDIIIINDAKWELYDSPTNQIDNGTCLVSGDEVFALIEANEKGNYILKFIVTIGPERIIEKIALKVS
;
A
#
# COMPACT_ATOMS: atom_id res chain seq x y z
N MET A 1 12.40 -8.61 1.97
CA MET A 1 11.03 -8.30 1.54
C MET A 1 10.68 -9.08 0.30
N GLY A 2 9.50 -9.65 0.29
CA GLY A 2 9.00 -10.39 -0.86
C GLY A 2 8.35 -9.47 -1.89
N THR A 3 8.12 -10.04 -3.05
CA THR A 3 7.33 -9.42 -4.09
C THR A 3 5.99 -10.12 -4.14
N LEU A 4 4.90 -9.35 -4.18
CA LEU A 4 3.57 -9.91 -4.36
C LEU A 4 3.32 -10.15 -5.84
N GLU A 5 2.69 -11.27 -6.15
CA GLU A 5 2.42 -11.65 -7.52
C GLU A 5 0.93 -11.53 -7.86
N PHE A 6 0.67 -10.95 -9.01
CA PHE A 6 -0.66 -10.84 -9.61
C PHE A 6 -0.65 -11.46 -10.98
N ASP A 7 -1.77 -12.04 -11.38
CA ASP A 7 -2.02 -12.36 -12.79
C ASP A 7 -2.75 -11.18 -13.44
N VAL A 8 -2.49 -10.95 -14.72
CA VAL A 8 -3.22 -9.93 -15.47
C VAL A 8 -4.73 -10.19 -15.36
N GLY A 9 -5.48 -9.17 -15.01
CA GLY A 9 -6.92 -9.25 -14.80
C GLY A 9 -7.35 -9.48 -13.36
N GLU A 10 -6.41 -9.79 -12.46
CA GLU A 10 -6.74 -9.92 -11.05
C GLU A 10 -7.03 -8.58 -10.39
N LYS A 11 -7.98 -8.61 -9.46
CA LYS A 11 -8.31 -7.47 -8.62
C LYS A 11 -8.41 -8.00 -7.19
N LYS A 12 -7.52 -7.57 -6.33
CA LYS A 12 -7.49 -8.05 -4.94
C LYS A 12 -6.92 -7.03 -3.99
N TYR A 13 -7.18 -7.23 -2.71
CA TYR A 13 -6.64 -6.38 -1.67
C TYR A 13 -5.19 -6.71 -1.40
N VAL A 14 -4.39 -5.68 -1.25
CA VAL A 14 -3.02 -5.75 -0.71
C VAL A 14 -3.05 -5.02 0.61
N SER A 15 -2.51 -5.63 1.65
CA SER A 15 -2.53 -5.05 2.98
C SER A 15 -1.13 -4.85 3.56
N ALA A 16 -1.04 -3.92 4.49
CA ALA A 16 0.17 -3.67 5.27
C ALA A 16 -0.20 -3.41 6.72
N ILE A 17 0.57 -3.97 7.64
CA ILE A 17 0.43 -3.69 9.06
C ILE A 17 1.37 -2.55 9.39
N ILE A 18 0.82 -1.49 9.98
CA ILE A 18 1.57 -0.29 10.31
C ILE A 18 2.14 -0.42 11.71
N ARG A 19 3.44 -0.20 11.84
CA ARG A 19 4.13 -0.25 13.12
C ARG A 19 4.78 1.08 13.42
N THR A 20 4.75 1.47 14.69
CA THR A 20 5.44 2.66 15.17
C THR A 20 6.61 2.25 16.05
N ASN A 21 7.48 3.22 16.37
CA ASN A 21 8.61 2.97 17.26
C ASN A 21 8.19 2.79 18.70
N ASN A 22 6.96 3.14 19.06
CA ASN A 22 6.47 3.01 20.43
C ASN A 22 5.42 1.91 20.49
N GLU A 23 5.83 0.72 20.89
CA GLU A 23 4.98 -0.46 20.94
C GLU A 23 3.84 -0.38 21.96
N LYS A 24 3.91 0.56 22.89
CA LYS A 24 2.90 0.71 23.95
C LYS A 24 1.74 1.59 23.53
N ASP A 25 1.88 2.35 22.45
CA ASP A 25 0.85 3.26 22.01
C ASP A 25 -0.21 2.53 21.18
N ILE A 26 -1.45 2.94 21.40
CA ILE A 26 -2.54 2.52 20.53
C ILE A 26 -2.38 3.31 19.23
N ILE A 27 -2.32 2.58 18.13
CA ILE A 27 -2.20 3.19 16.81
C ILE A 27 -3.59 3.60 16.35
N ILE A 28 -3.77 4.91 16.12
CA ILE A 28 -4.98 5.45 15.51
C ILE A 28 -4.60 6.06 14.17
N ILE A 29 -5.03 5.41 13.10
CA ILE A 29 -4.75 5.88 11.75
C ILE A 29 -5.78 6.94 11.39
N ASN A 30 -5.30 8.16 11.15
CA ASN A 30 -6.16 9.29 10.78
C ASN A 30 -6.53 9.29 9.30
N ASP A 31 -5.59 8.86 8.45
CA ASP A 31 -5.76 8.81 7.01
C ASP A 31 -4.81 7.78 6.41
N ALA A 32 -5.24 7.12 5.35
CA ALA A 32 -4.42 6.16 4.65
C ALA A 32 -4.77 6.18 3.16
N LYS A 33 -3.74 6.38 2.34
CA LYS A 33 -3.85 6.43 0.89
C LYS A 33 -2.86 5.48 0.27
N TRP A 34 -3.10 5.13 -0.99
CA TRP A 34 -2.14 4.33 -1.75
C TRP A 34 -1.89 4.97 -3.12
N GLU A 35 -0.68 4.73 -3.63
CA GLU A 35 -0.27 5.15 -4.95
C GLU A 35 0.41 3.97 -5.62
N LEU A 36 0.12 3.75 -6.89
CA LEU A 36 0.72 2.69 -7.68
C LEU A 36 1.62 3.29 -8.75
N TYR A 37 2.86 2.79 -8.84
CA TYR A 37 3.87 3.30 -9.75
C TYR A 37 4.36 2.17 -10.67
N ASP A 38 4.56 2.48 -11.96
CA ASP A 38 5.22 1.57 -12.91
C ASP A 38 6.71 1.86 -13.05
N SER A 39 7.17 2.98 -12.50
CA SER A 39 8.57 3.38 -12.39
C SER A 39 8.70 4.29 -11.17
N PRO A 40 9.91 4.58 -10.69
CA PRO A 40 10.09 5.41 -9.49
C PRO A 40 9.43 6.78 -9.55
N THR A 41 9.18 7.30 -10.74
CA THR A 41 8.64 8.66 -10.93
C THR A 41 7.29 8.71 -11.65
N ASN A 42 6.74 7.56 -12.07
CA ASN A 42 5.51 7.56 -12.86
C ASN A 42 4.36 6.87 -12.10
N GLN A 43 3.53 7.68 -11.45
CA GLN A 43 2.34 7.21 -10.78
C GLN A 43 1.24 6.92 -11.81
N ILE A 44 0.69 5.72 -11.78
CA ILE A 44 -0.34 5.30 -12.74
C ILE A 44 -1.73 5.16 -12.12
N ASP A 45 -1.81 5.07 -10.78
CA ASP A 45 -3.09 4.94 -10.10
C ASP A 45 -2.94 5.38 -8.64
N ASN A 46 -4.06 5.66 -7.99
CA ASN A 46 -4.09 6.01 -6.56
C ASN A 46 -5.50 5.77 -6.00
N GLY A 47 -5.59 5.78 -4.69
CA GLY A 47 -6.86 5.63 -4.01
C GLY A 47 -6.75 5.80 -2.51
N THR A 48 -7.86 5.58 -1.83
CA THR A 48 -7.96 5.61 -0.38
C THR A 48 -7.96 4.18 0.14
N CYS A 49 -7.21 3.94 1.23
CA CYS A 49 -7.18 2.62 1.86
C CYS A 49 -8.38 2.41 2.76
N LEU A 50 -8.79 1.15 2.90
CA LEU A 50 -9.59 0.73 4.03
C LEU A 50 -8.67 0.56 5.23
N VAL A 51 -9.16 0.84 6.42
CA VAL A 51 -8.38 0.77 7.66
C VAL A 51 -9.10 -0.12 8.66
N SER A 52 -8.36 -1.05 9.24
CA SER A 52 -8.84 -1.90 10.32
C SER A 52 -7.77 -1.98 11.40
N GLY A 53 -7.95 -1.23 12.49
CA GLY A 53 -6.95 -1.16 13.55
C GLY A 53 -5.63 -0.58 13.06
N ASP A 54 -4.60 -1.40 13.05
CA ASP A 54 -3.26 -1.04 12.57
C ASP A 54 -2.98 -1.55 11.15
N GLU A 55 -3.99 -2.09 10.47
CA GLU A 55 -3.82 -2.64 9.13
C GLU A 55 -4.54 -1.77 8.10
N VAL A 56 -3.87 -1.53 6.99
CA VAL A 56 -4.41 -0.77 5.85
C VAL A 56 -4.51 -1.66 4.63
N PHE A 57 -5.54 -1.44 3.81
CA PHE A 57 -5.84 -2.29 2.65
C PHE A 57 -6.04 -1.41 1.42
N ALA A 58 -5.36 -1.78 0.33
CA ALA A 58 -5.55 -1.15 -0.98
C ALA A 58 -6.14 -2.18 -1.95
N LEU A 59 -7.21 -1.81 -2.65
CA LEU A 59 -7.77 -2.67 -3.68
C LEU A 59 -7.07 -2.38 -5.00
N ILE A 60 -6.29 -3.33 -5.48
CA ILE A 60 -5.44 -3.17 -6.65
C ILE A 60 -5.96 -4.03 -7.79
N GLU A 61 -6.10 -3.42 -8.96
CA GLU A 61 -6.45 -4.11 -10.20
C GLU A 61 -5.26 -4.14 -11.14
N ALA A 62 -4.85 -5.33 -11.56
CA ALA A 62 -3.70 -5.54 -12.41
C ALA A 62 -4.15 -5.68 -13.87
N ASN A 63 -3.92 -4.65 -14.68
CA ASN A 63 -4.38 -4.62 -16.06
C ASN A 63 -3.29 -4.96 -17.08
N GLU A 64 -2.04 -4.75 -16.74
CA GLU A 64 -0.91 -4.94 -17.64
C GLU A 64 0.24 -5.66 -16.95
N LYS A 65 0.96 -6.48 -17.70
CA LYS A 65 2.16 -7.15 -17.22
C LYS A 65 3.24 -6.13 -16.90
N GLY A 66 4.01 -6.40 -15.88
CA GLY A 66 5.14 -5.56 -15.51
C GLY A 66 5.46 -5.62 -14.03
N ASN A 67 6.41 -4.79 -13.64
CA ASN A 67 6.80 -4.63 -12.25
C ASN A 67 6.33 -3.27 -11.77
N TYR A 68 5.73 -3.27 -10.58
CA TYR A 68 5.11 -2.08 -10.01
C TYR A 68 5.56 -1.88 -8.58
N ILE A 69 5.41 -0.67 -8.08
CA ILE A 69 5.62 -0.35 -6.68
C ILE A 69 4.32 0.22 -6.13
N LEU A 70 3.80 -0.43 -5.11
CA LEU A 70 2.65 0.06 -4.36
C LEU A 70 3.16 0.79 -3.12
N LYS A 71 2.73 2.03 -2.97
CA LYS A 71 3.14 2.89 -1.88
C LYS A 71 1.93 3.19 -1.01
N PHE A 72 2.02 2.85 0.28
CA PHE A 72 1.03 3.25 1.27
C PHE A 72 1.52 4.51 1.97
N ILE A 73 0.65 5.49 2.11
CA ILE A 73 0.93 6.74 2.82
C ILE A 73 -0.08 6.83 3.95
N VAL A 74 0.42 6.68 5.17
CA VAL A 74 -0.42 6.56 6.36
C VAL A 74 -0.11 7.72 7.32
N THR A 75 -1.16 8.41 7.77
CA THR A 75 -1.03 9.52 8.71
C THR A 75 -1.51 9.08 10.08
N ILE A 76 -0.65 9.22 11.08
CA ILE A 76 -0.92 8.90 12.47
C ILE A 76 -0.52 10.12 13.30
N GLY A 77 -1.51 10.92 13.76
CA GLY A 77 -1.23 12.17 14.45
C GLY A 77 -0.38 13.09 13.58
N PRO A 78 0.77 13.57 14.08
CA PRO A 78 1.67 14.43 13.31
C PRO A 78 2.60 13.64 12.37
N GLU A 79 2.60 12.32 12.45
CA GLU A 79 3.53 11.48 11.68
C GLU A 79 2.92 11.00 10.38
N ARG A 80 3.79 10.88 9.37
CA ARG A 80 3.45 10.26 8.09
C ARG A 80 4.38 9.09 7.88
N ILE A 81 3.80 7.92 7.71
CA ILE A 81 4.53 6.67 7.51
C ILE A 81 4.32 6.22 6.08
N ILE A 82 5.40 5.86 5.41
CA ILE A 82 5.37 5.39 4.02
C ILE A 82 5.89 3.97 3.97
N GLU A 83 5.06 3.06 3.45
CA GLU A 83 5.43 1.66 3.21
C GLU A 83 5.37 1.36 1.73
N LYS A 84 6.35 0.63 1.22
CA LYS A 84 6.42 0.27 -0.19
C LYS A 84 6.43 -1.24 -0.35
N ILE A 85 5.67 -1.73 -1.33
CA ILE A 85 5.58 -3.15 -1.65
C ILE A 85 5.80 -3.30 -3.14
N ALA A 86 6.69 -4.21 -3.53
CA ALA A 86 6.91 -4.53 -4.93
C ALA A 86 5.83 -5.50 -5.41
N LEU A 87 5.27 -5.24 -6.59
CA LEU A 87 4.28 -6.09 -7.24
C LEU A 87 4.82 -6.55 -8.57
N LYS A 88 4.55 -7.81 -8.90
CA LYS A 88 4.87 -8.36 -10.22
C LYS A 88 3.57 -8.88 -10.84
N VAL A 89 3.25 -8.37 -12.01
CA VAL A 89 2.08 -8.80 -12.78
C VAL A 89 2.54 -9.60 -13.98
N SER A 90 2.08 -10.82 -14.06
CA SER A 90 2.50 -11.73 -15.14
C SER A 90 1.33 -12.39 -15.88
#